data_d6a71cc2e504d7318240901193c6169f
#
_entry.id   d6a71cc2e504d7318240901193c6169f
#
_cell.length_a   1.000
_cell.length_b   1.000
_cell.length_c   1.000
_cell.angle_alpha   90.00
_cell.angle_beta   90.00
_cell.angle_gamma   90.00
#
_symmetry.space_group_name_H-M   'P 1'
#
loop_
_entity.id
_entity.type
_entity.pdbx_description
1 polymer ?
#
loop_
_entity_poly.entity_id
_entity_poly.type
_entity_poly.pdbx_seq_one_letter_code
_entity_poly.pdbx_strand_id
1 'polypeptide(L)'
;KQAQHKLPDAMMLLGPAVWRFQSRDIELPADLLVVHGEKDEVVPLQEVFDWIRPYQIPVTVIPEATHFFHGFLIPLTRVIQIKLDQILK
;
A
#
# COMPACT_ATOMS: atom_id res chain seq x y z
N LYS A 1 -22.82 9.22 14.32
CA LYS A 1 -22.33 9.06 14.05
C LYS A 1 -21.40 9.02 14.15
N GLN A 2 -21.06 8.89 14.21
CA GLN A 2 -20.27 8.61 14.22
C GLN A 2 -19.34 8.80 14.06
N ALA A 3 -19.46 9.09 14.40
CA ALA A 3 -18.40 9.29 14.00
C ALA A 3 -17.33 8.89 13.99
N GLN A 4 -17.37 8.46 13.76
CA GLN A 4 -16.48 8.03 13.71
C GLN A 4 -15.43 8.13 12.85
N HIS A 5 -14.74 8.90 12.65
CA HIS A 5 -13.54 9.00 11.86
C HIS A 5 -12.33 8.36 12.55
N LYS A 6 -12.62 7.24 13.13
CA LYS A 6 -11.56 6.46 13.75
C LYS A 6 -10.74 5.77 12.66
N LEU A 7 -9.41 5.89 12.73
CA LEU A 7 -8.53 5.19 11.81
C LEU A 7 -8.63 3.69 12.04
N PRO A 8 -8.52 2.89 10.98
CA PRO A 8 -8.39 1.45 11.16
C PRO A 8 -7.10 1.11 11.89
N ASP A 9 -7.08 0.00 12.59
CA ASP A 9 -5.86 -0.47 13.26
C ASP A 9 -4.79 -0.86 12.25
N ALA A 10 -5.20 -1.34 11.09
CA ALA A 10 -4.29 -1.73 10.02
C ALA A 10 -4.95 -1.47 8.68
N MET A 11 -4.14 -1.27 7.65
CA MET A 11 -4.63 -1.00 6.31
C MET A 11 -3.66 -1.59 5.29
N MET A 12 -4.18 -2.01 4.14
CA MET A 12 -3.36 -2.45 3.01
C MET A 12 -3.73 -1.65 1.78
N LEU A 13 -2.72 -1.14 1.09
CA LEU A 13 -2.89 -0.44 -0.18
C LEU A 13 -2.10 -1.19 -1.25
N LEU A 14 -2.79 -1.67 -2.26
CA LEU A 14 -2.20 -2.43 -3.36
C LEU A 14 -2.24 -1.59 -4.62
N GLY A 15 -1.07 -1.18 -5.12
CA GLY A 15 -0.99 -0.34 -6.30
C GLY A 15 -1.73 0.99 -6.12
N PRO A 16 -1.45 1.75 -5.05
CA PRO A 16 -2.24 2.93 -4.75
C PRO A 16 -2.13 4.00 -5.84
N ALA A 17 -3.29 4.59 -6.17
CA ALA A 17 -3.36 5.74 -7.07
C ALA A 17 -3.02 6.99 -6.26
N VAL A 18 -1.74 7.26 -6.11
CA VAL A 18 -1.26 8.27 -5.16
C VAL A 18 -1.78 9.67 -5.46
N TRP A 19 -2.07 9.98 -6.73
CA TRP A 19 -2.61 11.29 -7.07
C TRP A 19 -3.96 11.56 -6.40
N ARG A 20 -4.68 10.53 -5.97
CA ARG A 20 -5.94 10.70 -5.25
C ARG A 20 -5.73 11.16 -3.82
N PHE A 21 -4.50 11.01 -3.31
CA PHE A 21 -4.19 11.30 -1.91
C PHE A 21 -3.33 12.55 -1.74
N GLN A 22 -2.62 12.97 -2.78
CA GLN A 22 -1.61 14.01 -2.67
C GLN A 22 -2.16 15.37 -2.26
N SER A 23 -3.40 15.67 -2.63
CA SER A 23 -4.01 16.96 -2.35
C SER A 23 -4.81 16.99 -1.07
N ARG A 24 -4.74 15.94 -0.26
CA ARG A 24 -5.53 15.81 0.96
C ARG A 24 -4.62 15.58 2.16
N ASP A 25 -5.03 16.18 3.28
CA ASP A 25 -4.45 15.83 4.56
C ASP A 25 -5.08 14.53 5.01
N ILE A 26 -4.44 13.43 4.69
CA ILE A 26 -4.95 12.11 5.05
C ILE A 26 -4.07 11.54 6.16
N GLU A 27 -4.71 11.10 7.23
CA GLU A 27 -4.03 10.35 8.26
C GLU A 27 -3.96 8.89 7.84
N LEU A 28 -2.76 8.31 7.97
CA LEU A 28 -2.56 6.90 7.67
C LEU A 28 -2.25 6.16 8.96
N PRO A 29 -2.79 4.94 9.13
CA PRO A 29 -2.46 4.17 10.33
C PRO A 29 -0.98 3.80 10.32
N ALA A 30 -0.39 3.68 11.50
CA ALA A 30 1.01 3.30 11.62
C ALA A 30 1.25 1.90 11.04
N ASP A 31 0.23 1.04 11.12
CA ASP A 31 0.34 -0.33 10.62
C ASP A 31 -0.25 -0.41 9.21
N LEU A 32 0.43 0.24 8.28
CA LEU A 32 0.02 0.30 6.88
C LEU A 32 0.96 -0.56 6.03
N LEU A 33 0.38 -1.45 5.23
CA LEU A 33 1.13 -2.19 4.22
C LEU A 33 0.87 -1.56 2.87
N VAL A 34 1.93 -1.11 2.20
CA VAL A 34 1.86 -0.62 0.83
C VAL A 34 2.59 -1.61 -0.06
N VAL A 35 1.91 -2.15 -1.05
CA VAL A 35 2.51 -3.09 -2.01
C VAL A 35 2.39 -2.50 -3.40
N HIS A 36 3.50 -2.49 -4.13
CA HIS A 36 3.52 -1.90 -5.46
C HIS A 36 4.35 -2.74 -6.41
N GLY A 37 3.94 -2.81 -7.66
CA GLY A 37 4.69 -3.50 -8.68
C GLY A 37 5.85 -2.65 -9.18
N GLU A 38 7.02 -3.25 -9.31
CA GLU A 38 8.21 -2.55 -9.79
C GLU A 38 7.98 -1.88 -11.14
N LYS A 39 7.23 -2.54 -12.01
CA LYS A 39 6.99 -2.10 -13.38
C LYS A 39 5.58 -1.57 -13.60
N ASP A 40 4.98 -1.00 -12.56
CA ASP A 40 3.66 -0.40 -12.66
C ASP A 40 3.72 0.80 -13.60
N GLU A 41 2.96 0.71 -14.70
CA GLU A 41 2.93 1.76 -15.71
C GLU A 41 1.86 2.81 -15.43
N VAL A 42 0.88 2.45 -14.61
CA VAL A 42 -0.21 3.37 -14.26
C VAL A 42 0.25 4.34 -13.19
N VAL A 43 0.92 3.81 -12.16
CA VAL A 43 1.47 4.63 -11.09
C VAL A 43 2.95 4.26 -10.94
N PRO A 44 3.85 5.05 -11.51
CA PRO A 44 5.28 4.74 -11.39
C PRO A 44 5.71 4.61 -9.93
N LEU A 45 6.59 3.66 -9.67
CA LEU A 45 7.06 3.36 -8.30
C LEU A 45 7.63 4.61 -7.62
N GLN A 46 8.31 5.46 -8.37
CA GLN A 46 8.88 6.68 -7.81
C GLN A 46 7.81 7.58 -7.20
N GLU A 47 6.63 7.65 -7.82
CA GLU A 47 5.54 8.46 -7.28
C GLU A 47 5.03 7.92 -5.96
N VAL A 48 5.04 6.59 -5.79
CA VAL A 48 4.66 5.98 -4.52
C VAL A 48 5.69 6.35 -3.44
N PHE A 49 6.97 6.26 -3.75
CA PHE A 49 8.02 6.64 -2.81
C PHE A 49 7.91 8.11 -2.41
N ASP A 50 7.69 8.99 -3.38
CA ASP A 50 7.59 10.43 -3.09
C ASP A 50 6.40 10.73 -2.20
N TRP A 51 5.28 10.06 -2.44
CA TRP A 51 4.08 10.24 -1.64
C TRP A 51 4.23 9.73 -0.21
N ILE A 52 4.84 8.54 -0.05
CA ILE A 52 4.87 7.89 1.26
C ILE A 52 6.03 8.33 2.15
N ARG A 53 7.04 8.97 1.55
CA ARG A 53 8.27 9.31 2.27
C ARG A 53 8.04 10.10 3.55
N PRO A 54 7.18 11.14 3.58
CA PRO A 54 6.96 11.88 4.82
C PRO A 54 6.37 11.05 5.95
N TYR A 55 5.69 9.95 5.61
CA TYR A 55 5.08 9.08 6.61
C TYR A 55 6.04 8.04 7.14
N GLN A 56 7.20 7.88 6.52
CA GLN A 56 8.23 6.91 6.91
C GLN A 56 7.71 5.47 6.97
N ILE A 57 6.82 5.14 6.05
CA ILE A 57 6.23 3.81 5.95
C ILE A 57 6.94 3.04 4.82
N PRO A 58 7.38 1.81 5.08
CA PRO A 58 8.04 1.00 4.05
C PRO A 58 7.09 0.63 2.92
N VAL A 59 7.65 0.45 1.73
CA VAL A 59 6.92 -0.03 0.57
C VAL A 59 7.45 -1.41 0.21
N THR A 60 6.54 -2.37 0.09
CA THR A 60 6.90 -3.69 -0.42
C THR A 60 6.78 -3.67 -1.93
N VAL A 61 7.89 -3.91 -2.62
CA VAL A 61 7.94 -3.90 -4.08
C VAL A 61 8.00 -5.33 -4.58
N ILE A 62 7.11 -5.69 -5.50
CA ILE A 62 7.16 -6.99 -6.14
C ILE A 62 7.90 -6.82 -7.47
N PRO A 63 9.09 -7.42 -7.61
CA PRO A 63 9.90 -7.26 -8.82
C PRO A 63 9.15 -7.70 -10.06
N GLU A 64 9.28 -6.97 -11.14
CA GLU A 64 8.71 -7.24 -12.46
C GLU A 64 7.19 -7.12 -12.52
N ALA A 65 6.49 -6.96 -11.41
CA ALA A 65 5.03 -6.90 -11.41
C ALA A 65 4.52 -5.57 -11.97
N THR A 66 3.41 -5.64 -12.68
CA THR A 66 2.74 -4.45 -13.21
C THR A 66 1.59 -4.05 -12.27
N HIS A 67 0.78 -3.08 -12.69
CA HIS A 67 -0.26 -2.50 -11.83
C HIS A 67 -1.27 -3.54 -11.31
N PHE A 68 -1.63 -4.51 -12.14
CA PHE A 68 -2.62 -5.51 -11.76
C PHE A 68 -2.01 -6.81 -11.25
N PHE A 69 -0.70 -6.86 -11.10
CA PHE A 69 0.02 -8.02 -10.58
C PHE A 69 -0.22 -9.29 -11.39
N HIS A 70 -0.45 -9.18 -12.69
CA HIS A 70 -0.65 -10.34 -13.57
C HIS A 70 0.60 -11.23 -13.54
N GLY A 71 0.40 -12.50 -13.27
CA GLY A 71 1.51 -13.45 -13.18
C GLY A 71 2.27 -13.40 -11.86
N PHE A 72 1.88 -12.51 -10.94
CA PHE A 72 2.60 -12.32 -9.68
C PHE A 72 1.68 -12.44 -8.47
N LEU A 73 0.57 -13.18 -8.62
CA LEU A 73 -0.40 -13.33 -7.54
C LEU A 73 0.14 -14.16 -6.37
N ILE A 74 1.04 -15.10 -6.65
CA ILE A 74 1.62 -15.93 -5.58
C ILE A 74 2.48 -15.07 -4.63
N PRO A 75 3.48 -14.31 -5.12
CA PRO A 75 4.23 -13.45 -4.20
C PRO A 75 3.35 -12.39 -3.54
N LEU A 76 2.36 -11.84 -4.25
CA LEU A 76 1.45 -10.88 -3.65
C LEU A 76 0.67 -11.53 -2.51
N THR A 77 0.15 -12.74 -2.72
CA THR A 77 -0.58 -13.47 -1.69
C THR A 77 0.28 -13.72 -0.46
N ARG A 78 1.56 -14.05 -0.67
CA ARG A 78 2.49 -14.28 0.45
C ARG A 78 2.66 -13.04 1.31
N VAL A 79 2.82 -11.88 0.68
CA VAL A 79 2.98 -10.62 1.41
C VAL A 79 1.72 -10.33 2.22
N ILE A 80 0.56 -10.48 1.59
CA ILE A 80 -0.72 -10.25 2.26
C ILE A 80 -0.91 -11.22 3.43
N GLN A 81 -0.56 -12.49 3.23
CA GLN A 81 -0.72 -13.50 4.26
C GLN A 81 0.14 -13.21 5.49
N ILE A 82 1.38 -12.79 5.26
CA ILE A 82 2.27 -12.41 6.37
C ILE A 82 1.64 -11.27 7.18
N LYS A 83 1.10 -10.28 6.49
CA LYS A 83 0.46 -9.15 7.16
C LYS A 83 -0.75 -9.58 7.95
N LEU A 84 -1.60 -10.44 7.37
CA LEU A 84 -2.78 -10.94 8.05
C LEU A 84 -2.41 -11.74 9.29
N ASP A 85 -1.37 -12.56 9.20
CA ASP A 85 -0.91 -13.35 10.34
C ASP A 85 -0.45 -12.44 11.49
N GLN A 86 0.16 -11.31 11.17
CA GLN A 86 0.57 -10.34 12.18
C GLN A 86 -0.62 -9.67 12.84
N ILE A 87 -1.64 -9.34 12.06
CA ILE A 87 -2.82 -8.64 12.55
C ILE A 87 -3.67 -9.55 13.43
N LEU A 88 -3.79 -10.81 13.06
CA LEU A 88 -4.71 -11.76 13.70
C LEU A 88 -4.11 -12.51 14.88
N LYS A 89 -2.91 -12.17 15.26
CA LYS A 89 -2.29 -12.78 16.42
C LYS A 89 -2.97 -12.41 17.73
#